data_10e4b29fb7932e1bfcd8e7d80d0a7efd
#
_entry.id   10e4b29fb7932e1bfcd8e7d80d0a7efd
#
_cell.length_a   1.000
_cell.length_b   1.000
_cell.length_c   1.000
_cell.angle_alpha   90.00
_cell.angle_beta   90.00
_cell.angle_gamma   90.00
#
_symmetry.space_group_name_H-M   'P 1'
#
loop_
_entity.id
_entity.type
_entity.pdbx_description
1 polymer ?
#
loop_
_entity_poly.entity_id
_entity_poly.type
_entity_poly.pdbx_seq_one_letter_code
_entity_poly.pdbx_strand_id
1 'polypeptide(L)'
;MTAIASTTPAVPDETLALDRQAEELGPGGDLAPEVDQEAYRRRMQRRREVQQQRVGERNLEKGLVLVFTGEGKGKTTAALGLVLRTLGHGEKVAVVQFIKGGWQPGEARALERFGEAIHWHALGEGFTWETQDRERDRQLVKSAWERSCLYLPDAERKLVVLDEINVALKLGYLDPDQVLEGLALRPPLTHVALTGRGAPPALLERADLVTEMKAVRHPFREQGVKAQAGIEF
;
A
#
# COMPACT_ATOMS: atom_id res chain seq x y z
N MET A 1 -10.90 -16.94 27.02
CA MET A 1 -10.05 -16.27 26.01
C MET A 1 -9.71 -17.33 24.97
N THR A 2 -10.48 -17.36 23.89
CA THR A 2 -10.30 -18.36 22.84
C THR A 2 -9.56 -17.66 21.71
N ALA A 3 -8.31 -18.06 21.50
CA ALA A 3 -7.48 -17.54 20.40
C ALA A 3 -8.15 -17.92 19.06
N ILE A 4 -8.60 -16.93 18.32
CA ILE A 4 -9.04 -17.13 16.94
C ILE A 4 -7.76 -17.25 16.11
N ALA A 5 -7.35 -18.49 15.84
CA ALA A 5 -6.30 -18.78 14.89
C ALA A 5 -6.76 -18.31 13.51
N SER A 6 -6.13 -17.25 12.99
CA SER A 6 -6.28 -16.83 11.61
C SER A 6 -5.58 -17.84 10.71
N THR A 7 -6.26 -18.90 10.35
CA THR A 7 -5.83 -19.79 9.27
C THR A 7 -6.13 -19.08 7.96
N THR A 8 -5.11 -18.47 7.37
CA THR A 8 -5.17 -18.13 5.93
C THR A 8 -5.41 -19.46 5.21
N PRO A 9 -6.49 -19.60 4.40
CA PRO A 9 -6.71 -20.83 3.65
C PRO A 9 -5.53 -21.09 2.74
N ALA A 10 -4.97 -22.29 2.78
CA ALA A 10 -3.90 -22.70 1.88
C ALA A 10 -4.41 -22.55 0.43
N VAL A 11 -3.58 -21.97 -0.41
CA VAL A 11 -3.89 -21.86 -1.86
C VAL A 11 -3.99 -23.30 -2.40
N PRO A 12 -5.09 -23.68 -3.06
CA PRO A 12 -5.21 -25.02 -3.61
C PRO A 12 -4.05 -25.36 -4.55
N ASP A 13 -3.58 -26.60 -4.53
CA ASP A 13 -2.43 -27.06 -5.33
C ASP A 13 -2.65 -26.86 -6.85
N GLU A 14 -3.91 -27.00 -7.30
CA GLU A 14 -4.32 -26.71 -8.67
C GLU A 14 -4.11 -25.25 -9.06
N THR A 15 -4.32 -24.30 -8.14
CA THR A 15 -4.10 -22.88 -8.37
C THR A 15 -2.60 -22.57 -8.52
N LEU A 16 -1.75 -23.24 -7.73
CA LEU A 16 -0.28 -23.13 -7.86
C LEU A 16 0.21 -23.74 -9.18
N ALA A 17 -0.45 -24.80 -9.67
CA ALA A 17 -0.15 -25.39 -10.98
C ALA A 17 -0.48 -24.43 -12.13
N LEU A 18 -1.62 -23.73 -12.06
CA LEU A 18 -2.01 -22.72 -13.04
C LEU A 18 -1.08 -21.49 -13.01
N ASP A 19 -0.60 -21.10 -11.83
CA ASP A 19 0.37 -20.02 -11.69
C ASP A 19 1.69 -20.38 -12.39
N ARG A 20 2.22 -21.60 -12.19
CA ARG A 20 3.41 -22.09 -12.88
C ARG A 20 3.19 -22.16 -14.40
N GLN A 21 2.06 -22.68 -14.88
CA GLN A 21 1.76 -22.69 -16.31
C GLN A 21 1.69 -21.28 -16.92
N ALA A 22 1.17 -20.28 -16.19
CA ALA A 22 1.13 -18.90 -16.65
C ALA A 22 2.54 -18.27 -16.70
N GLU A 23 3.42 -18.62 -15.76
CA GLU A 23 4.82 -18.18 -15.74
C GLU A 23 5.64 -18.85 -16.85
N GLU A 24 5.46 -20.14 -17.11
CA GLU A 24 6.11 -20.86 -18.22
C GLU A 24 5.76 -20.28 -19.60
N LEU A 25 4.55 -19.70 -19.74
CA LEU A 25 4.15 -19.01 -20.97
C LEU A 25 4.86 -17.66 -21.16
N GLY A 26 5.56 -17.16 -20.14
CA GLY A 26 6.40 -15.95 -20.14
C GLY A 26 5.66 -14.64 -20.42
N PRO A 27 6.20 -13.49 -20.07
CA PRO A 27 5.78 -12.21 -20.64
C PRO A 27 6.02 -12.29 -22.14
N GLY A 28 5.14 -11.70 -22.95
CA GLY A 28 5.28 -11.69 -24.42
C GLY A 28 6.73 -11.37 -24.80
N GLY A 29 7.49 -12.44 -25.08
CA GLY A 29 8.92 -12.32 -25.37
C GLY A 29 9.12 -11.54 -26.65
N ASP A 30 10.30 -11.00 -26.81
CA ASP A 30 10.79 -10.14 -27.89
C ASP A 30 10.13 -10.47 -29.24
N LEU A 31 9.60 -9.43 -29.85
CA LEU A 31 9.11 -9.47 -31.22
C LEU A 31 10.30 -9.73 -32.16
N ALA A 32 10.64 -11.00 -32.32
CA ALA A 32 11.49 -11.41 -33.44
C ALA A 32 10.71 -11.13 -34.75
N PRO A 33 11.39 -10.63 -35.81
CA PRO A 33 10.73 -10.10 -37.00
C PRO A 33 9.91 -11.07 -37.83
N GLU A 34 9.90 -12.36 -37.52
CA GLU A 34 9.10 -13.38 -38.21
C GLU A 34 8.48 -14.37 -37.22
N VAL A 35 7.54 -13.86 -36.40
CA VAL A 35 6.72 -14.77 -35.57
C VAL A 35 5.64 -15.35 -36.49
N ASP A 36 5.60 -16.69 -36.64
CA ASP A 36 4.47 -17.39 -37.23
C ASP A 36 3.17 -16.92 -36.53
N GLN A 37 2.36 -16.21 -37.28
CA GLN A 37 1.12 -15.57 -36.80
C GLN A 37 0.15 -16.62 -36.20
N GLU A 38 0.15 -17.85 -36.73
CA GLU A 38 -0.69 -18.89 -36.20
C GLU A 38 -0.16 -19.45 -34.87
N ALA A 39 1.14 -19.62 -34.75
CA ALA A 39 1.77 -20.06 -33.51
C ALA A 39 1.56 -19.00 -32.39
N TYR A 40 1.68 -17.70 -32.73
CA TYR A 40 1.37 -16.62 -31.82
C TYR A 40 -0.10 -16.64 -31.36
N ARG A 41 -1.06 -16.78 -32.30
CA ARG A 41 -2.50 -16.86 -31.99
C ARG A 41 -2.82 -18.05 -31.07
N ARG A 42 -2.30 -19.24 -31.38
CA ARG A 42 -2.45 -20.42 -30.52
C ARG A 42 -1.91 -20.23 -29.12
N ARG A 43 -0.73 -19.63 -29.01
CA ARG A 43 -0.12 -19.28 -27.69
C ARG A 43 -0.99 -18.29 -26.93
N MET A 44 -1.47 -17.22 -27.57
CA MET A 44 -2.32 -16.21 -26.91
C MET A 44 -3.68 -16.78 -26.51
N GLN A 45 -4.27 -17.64 -27.33
CA GLN A 45 -5.51 -18.33 -26.99
C GLN A 45 -5.33 -19.19 -25.73
N ARG A 46 -4.29 -20.02 -25.68
CA ARG A 46 -3.99 -20.87 -24.52
C ARG A 46 -3.74 -20.04 -23.25
N ARG A 47 -3.00 -18.93 -23.35
CA ARG A 47 -2.82 -17.98 -22.23
C ARG A 47 -4.15 -17.42 -21.75
N ARG A 48 -5.03 -17.06 -22.69
CA ARG A 48 -6.37 -16.54 -22.37
C ARG A 48 -7.21 -17.57 -21.62
N GLU A 49 -7.21 -18.82 -22.08
CA GLU A 49 -7.95 -19.92 -21.45
C GLU A 49 -7.45 -20.17 -20.02
N VAL A 50 -6.13 -20.32 -19.83
CA VAL A 50 -5.52 -20.47 -18.50
C VAL A 50 -5.84 -19.29 -17.60
N GLN A 51 -5.76 -18.06 -18.13
CA GLN A 51 -6.06 -16.87 -17.34
C GLN A 51 -7.55 -16.77 -16.97
N GLN A 52 -8.46 -17.15 -17.87
CA GLN A 52 -9.90 -17.17 -17.61
C GLN A 52 -10.26 -18.21 -16.54
N GLN A 53 -9.66 -19.40 -16.60
CA GLN A 53 -9.84 -20.42 -15.58
C GLN A 53 -9.33 -19.91 -14.22
N ARG A 54 -8.14 -19.36 -14.18
CA ARG A 54 -7.51 -18.79 -13.00
C ARG A 54 -8.36 -17.70 -12.32
N VAL A 55 -8.97 -16.81 -13.13
CA VAL A 55 -9.86 -15.76 -12.63
C VAL A 55 -11.16 -16.37 -12.12
N GLY A 56 -11.73 -17.37 -12.82
CA GLY A 56 -12.98 -18.01 -12.43
C GLY A 56 -12.92 -18.80 -11.11
N GLU A 57 -11.73 -19.26 -10.73
CA GLU A 57 -11.50 -19.97 -9.45
C GLU A 57 -11.31 -19.01 -8.26
N ARG A 58 -11.07 -17.72 -8.52
CA ARG A 58 -10.84 -16.71 -7.49
C ARG A 58 -12.10 -15.90 -7.23
N ASN A 59 -12.82 -16.28 -6.18
CA ASN A 59 -14.11 -15.69 -5.79
C ASN A 59 -14.09 -15.11 -4.37
N LEU A 60 -12.92 -15.06 -3.70
CA LEU A 60 -12.79 -14.52 -2.37
C LEU A 60 -12.67 -12.99 -2.40
N GLU A 61 -13.59 -12.30 -1.75
CA GLU A 61 -13.54 -10.87 -1.49
C GLU A 61 -13.17 -10.61 -0.04
N LYS A 62 -12.15 -9.78 0.19
CA LYS A 62 -11.77 -9.31 1.53
C LYS A 62 -11.07 -7.97 1.48
N GLY A 63 -11.12 -7.24 2.59
CA GLY A 63 -10.27 -6.07 2.81
C GLY A 63 -8.80 -6.49 2.92
N LEU A 64 -7.93 -5.85 2.16
CA LEU A 64 -6.50 -6.17 2.10
C LEU A 64 -5.69 -5.25 2.99
N VAL A 65 -4.66 -5.80 3.63
CA VAL A 65 -3.57 -5.05 4.26
C VAL A 65 -2.42 -4.98 3.26
N LEU A 66 -2.11 -3.76 2.79
CA LEU A 66 -1.07 -3.51 1.80
C LEU A 66 0.09 -2.75 2.46
N VAL A 67 1.30 -3.26 2.36
CA VAL A 67 2.50 -2.61 2.91
C VAL A 67 3.44 -2.20 1.79
N PHE A 68 3.70 -0.88 1.71
CA PHE A 68 4.70 -0.31 0.81
C PHE A 68 5.93 0.09 1.64
N THR A 69 7.05 -0.61 1.46
CA THR A 69 8.28 -0.40 2.24
C THR A 69 9.51 -0.24 1.34
N GLY A 70 10.69 -0.27 1.92
CA GLY A 70 11.97 -0.15 1.21
C GLY A 70 12.51 1.27 1.11
N GLU A 71 13.77 1.40 0.68
CA GLU A 71 14.51 2.66 0.63
C GLU A 71 14.20 3.53 -0.59
N GLY A 72 13.58 2.97 -1.63
CA GLY A 72 13.20 3.66 -2.87
C GLY A 72 12.03 4.62 -2.67
N LYS A 73 11.89 5.54 -3.64
CA LYS A 73 10.74 6.46 -3.72
C LYS A 73 9.50 5.80 -4.31
N GLY A 74 8.35 6.45 -4.14
CA GLY A 74 7.08 6.03 -4.74
C GLY A 74 6.09 5.37 -3.77
N LYS A 75 6.47 5.11 -2.50
CA LYS A 75 5.58 4.47 -1.51
C LYS A 75 4.27 5.25 -1.29
N THR A 76 4.38 6.51 -0.94
CA THR A 76 3.23 7.43 -0.76
C THR A 76 2.48 7.58 -2.09
N THR A 77 3.20 7.76 -3.21
CA THR A 77 2.58 7.89 -4.55
C THR A 77 1.76 6.65 -4.92
N ALA A 78 2.25 5.45 -4.62
CA ALA A 78 1.51 4.21 -4.85
C ALA A 78 0.23 4.15 -3.99
N ALA A 79 0.33 4.48 -2.70
CA ALA A 79 -0.82 4.53 -1.79
C ALA A 79 -1.85 5.58 -2.24
N LEU A 80 -1.41 6.77 -2.65
CA LEU A 80 -2.30 7.82 -3.16
C LEU A 80 -2.90 7.48 -4.54
N GLY A 81 -2.22 6.68 -5.34
CA GLY A 81 -2.81 6.06 -6.53
C GLY A 81 -4.00 5.17 -6.19
N LEU A 82 -3.93 4.40 -5.09
CA LEU A 82 -5.07 3.64 -4.58
C LEU A 82 -6.19 4.56 -4.06
N VAL A 83 -5.85 5.65 -3.37
CA VAL A 83 -6.83 6.67 -2.94
C VAL A 83 -7.61 7.21 -4.14
N LEU A 84 -6.90 7.67 -5.17
CA LEU A 84 -7.53 8.21 -6.37
C LEU A 84 -8.42 7.16 -7.07
N ARG A 85 -7.96 5.92 -7.15
CA ARG A 85 -8.73 4.80 -7.71
C ARG A 85 -10.00 4.54 -6.92
N THR A 86 -9.92 4.48 -5.60
CA THR A 86 -11.07 4.25 -4.70
C THR A 86 -12.10 5.38 -4.82
N LEU A 87 -11.64 6.63 -4.79
CA LEU A 87 -12.50 7.81 -5.01
C LEU A 87 -13.14 7.80 -6.40
N GLY A 88 -12.42 7.34 -7.44
CA GLY A 88 -12.94 7.19 -8.79
C GLY A 88 -14.07 6.17 -8.92
N HIS A 89 -14.19 5.24 -7.97
CA HIS A 89 -15.31 4.32 -7.83
C HIS A 89 -16.44 4.88 -6.94
N GLY A 90 -16.36 6.13 -6.50
CA GLY A 90 -17.37 6.78 -5.65
C GLY A 90 -17.31 6.36 -4.18
N GLU A 91 -16.24 5.66 -3.77
CA GLU A 91 -16.05 5.16 -2.42
C GLU A 91 -15.34 6.18 -1.54
N LYS A 92 -15.52 6.08 -0.22
CA LYS A 92 -14.91 6.99 0.75
C LYS A 92 -13.54 6.47 1.23
N VAL A 93 -12.64 7.40 1.50
CA VAL A 93 -11.28 7.11 1.97
C VAL A 93 -10.87 7.96 3.17
N ALA A 94 -9.88 7.50 3.93
CA ALA A 94 -9.18 8.30 4.91
C ALA A 94 -7.67 8.20 4.70
N VAL A 95 -6.96 9.31 4.86
CA VAL A 95 -5.49 9.39 4.82
C VAL A 95 -4.99 10.02 6.10
N VAL A 96 -4.13 9.33 6.82
CA VAL A 96 -3.45 9.83 8.01
C VAL A 96 -1.95 9.77 7.77
N GLN A 97 -1.29 10.93 7.79
CA GLN A 97 0.16 11.07 7.65
C GLN A 97 0.80 11.26 9.01
N PHE A 98 1.77 10.39 9.36
CA PHE A 98 2.34 10.29 10.71
C PHE A 98 3.55 11.21 10.95
N ILE A 99 4.41 11.37 9.98
CA ILE A 99 5.72 12.04 10.15
C ILE A 99 5.77 13.33 9.32
N LYS A 100 5.15 13.32 8.14
CA LYS A 100 5.15 14.48 7.23
C LYS A 100 4.20 15.56 7.74
N GLY A 101 4.71 16.73 7.98
CA GLY A 101 3.94 17.95 8.32
C GLY A 101 4.68 19.18 7.80
N GLY A 102 4.03 20.34 7.88
CA GLY A 102 4.59 21.63 7.45
C GLY A 102 4.49 21.95 5.97
N TRP A 103 4.31 20.94 5.11
CA TRP A 103 4.09 21.15 3.68
C TRP A 103 2.79 20.46 3.26
N GLN A 104 1.87 21.21 2.68
CA GLN A 104 0.69 20.62 2.06
C GLN A 104 1.10 20.03 0.71
N PRO A 105 1.11 18.70 0.55
CA PRO A 105 1.51 18.08 -0.70
C PRO A 105 0.51 18.43 -1.81
N GLY A 106 1.00 18.44 -3.06
CA GLY A 106 0.17 18.73 -4.24
C GLY A 106 -1.05 17.82 -4.34
N GLU A 107 -0.90 16.56 -3.92
CA GLU A 107 -1.97 15.58 -3.90
C GLU A 107 -3.11 15.95 -2.92
N ALA A 108 -2.79 16.48 -1.73
CA ALA A 108 -3.80 16.89 -0.76
C ALA A 108 -4.69 17.99 -1.38
N ARG A 109 -4.10 19.02 -2.00
CA ARG A 109 -4.82 20.08 -2.70
C ARG A 109 -5.65 19.54 -3.87
N ALA A 110 -5.08 18.62 -4.66
CA ALA A 110 -5.79 18.03 -5.79
C ALA A 110 -7.00 17.21 -5.37
N LEU A 111 -6.92 16.56 -4.21
CA LEU A 111 -7.96 15.69 -3.67
C LEU A 111 -9.06 16.44 -2.88
N GLU A 112 -8.86 17.71 -2.51
CA GLU A 112 -9.89 18.56 -1.88
C GLU A 112 -11.21 18.61 -2.66
N ARG A 113 -11.15 18.46 -3.98
CA ARG A 113 -12.33 18.42 -4.86
C ARG A 113 -13.32 17.28 -4.56
N PHE A 114 -12.89 16.25 -3.86
CA PHE A 114 -13.74 15.11 -3.48
C PHE A 114 -14.54 15.36 -2.18
N GLY A 115 -14.33 16.51 -1.53
CA GLY A 115 -15.12 16.94 -0.37
C GLY A 115 -15.13 15.87 0.73
N GLU A 116 -16.33 15.51 1.19
CA GLU A 116 -16.53 14.56 2.29
C GLU A 116 -16.18 13.10 1.94
N ALA A 117 -15.92 12.78 0.67
CA ALA A 117 -15.47 11.43 0.29
C ALA A 117 -14.03 11.16 0.74
N ILE A 118 -13.25 12.19 1.08
CA ILE A 118 -11.89 12.04 1.60
C ILE A 118 -11.71 12.80 2.91
N HIS A 119 -11.19 12.11 3.92
CA HIS A 119 -10.64 12.75 5.11
C HIS A 119 -9.11 12.68 5.07
N TRP A 120 -8.46 13.83 5.11
CA TRP A 120 -7.01 13.94 5.08
C TRP A 120 -6.49 14.61 6.35
N HIS A 121 -5.60 13.93 7.06
CA HIS A 121 -4.95 14.44 8.27
C HIS A 121 -3.43 14.33 8.14
N ALA A 122 -2.76 15.46 8.05
CA ALA A 122 -1.31 15.57 8.18
C ALA A 122 -1.00 16.03 9.62
N LEU A 123 -0.59 15.10 10.47
CA LEU A 123 -0.40 15.32 11.90
C LEU A 123 1.08 15.39 12.31
N GLY A 124 2.01 15.19 11.36
CA GLY A 124 3.44 15.43 11.57
C GLY A 124 3.79 16.92 11.44
N GLU A 125 4.91 17.34 12.02
CA GLU A 125 5.47 18.69 11.88
C GLU A 125 6.72 18.74 10.99
N GLY A 126 7.01 17.70 10.24
CA GLY A 126 8.20 17.55 9.43
C GLY A 126 9.03 16.33 9.83
N PHE A 127 10.27 16.32 9.39
CA PHE A 127 11.16 15.21 9.71
C PHE A 127 11.69 15.33 11.15
N THR A 128 11.87 14.20 11.82
CA THR A 128 12.36 14.11 13.21
C THR A 128 13.73 14.79 13.44
N TRP A 129 14.54 14.96 12.38
CA TRP A 129 15.79 15.73 12.48
C TRP A 129 15.57 17.26 12.44
N GLU A 130 14.37 17.73 12.09
CA GLU A 130 13.99 19.15 12.14
C GLU A 130 13.41 19.51 13.51
N THR A 131 12.58 18.64 14.09
CA THR A 131 11.95 18.88 15.39
C THR A 131 12.94 18.77 16.55
N GLN A 132 13.91 17.86 16.47
CA GLN A 132 14.92 17.56 17.51
C GLN A 132 14.31 17.32 18.92
N ASP A 133 13.00 17.08 18.99
CA ASP A 133 12.22 16.84 20.19
C ASP A 133 11.50 15.49 20.09
N ARG A 134 12.14 14.46 20.64
CA ARG A 134 11.65 13.08 20.59
C ARG A 134 10.30 12.90 21.29
N GLU A 135 10.06 13.63 22.37
CA GLU A 135 8.79 13.51 23.10
C GLU A 135 7.64 14.14 22.32
N ARG A 136 7.90 15.27 21.69
CA ARG A 136 6.95 15.92 20.78
C ARG A 136 6.61 15.02 19.58
N ASP A 137 7.63 14.43 18.94
CA ASP A 137 7.43 13.49 17.85
C ASP A 137 6.55 12.31 18.26
N ARG A 138 6.79 11.75 19.46
CA ARG A 138 5.99 10.65 20.02
C ARG A 138 4.54 11.08 20.24
N GLN A 139 4.30 12.27 20.75
CA GLN A 139 2.94 12.80 20.96
C GLN A 139 2.21 12.99 19.62
N LEU A 140 2.88 13.50 18.59
CA LEU A 140 2.31 13.65 17.25
C LEU A 140 1.96 12.28 16.65
N VAL A 141 2.84 11.30 16.76
CA VAL A 141 2.56 9.92 16.32
C VAL A 141 1.39 9.31 17.07
N LYS A 142 1.30 9.52 18.39
CA LYS A 142 0.16 9.08 19.20
C LYS A 142 -1.15 9.72 18.72
N SER A 143 -1.17 11.02 18.48
CA SER A 143 -2.36 11.72 17.95
C SER A 143 -2.75 11.21 16.56
N ALA A 144 -1.77 10.91 15.69
CA ALA A 144 -2.01 10.30 14.38
C ALA A 144 -2.61 8.90 14.52
N TRP A 145 -2.12 8.11 15.47
CA TRP A 145 -2.66 6.79 15.74
C TRP A 145 -4.10 6.86 16.30
N GLU A 146 -4.36 7.72 17.27
CA GLU A 146 -5.71 7.97 17.81
C GLU A 146 -6.68 8.37 16.68
N ARG A 147 -6.23 9.22 15.76
CA ARG A 147 -7.02 9.59 14.57
C ARG A 147 -7.27 8.38 13.65
N SER A 148 -6.28 7.55 13.44
CA SER A 148 -6.39 6.33 12.63
C SER A 148 -7.40 5.35 13.21
N CYS A 149 -7.44 5.22 14.55
CA CYS A 149 -8.39 4.36 15.26
C CYS A 149 -9.86 4.78 15.08
N LEU A 150 -10.14 6.01 14.64
CA LEU A 150 -11.50 6.43 14.29
C LEU A 150 -11.92 5.91 12.90
N TYR A 151 -10.96 5.74 11.98
CA TYR A 151 -11.23 5.34 10.61
C TYR A 151 -11.09 3.85 10.35
N LEU A 152 -10.25 3.15 11.11
CA LEU A 152 -10.05 1.71 10.93
C LEU A 152 -11.33 0.90 11.08
N PRO A 153 -12.20 1.13 12.10
CA PRO A 153 -13.46 0.41 12.26
C PRO A 153 -14.63 1.00 11.44
N ASP A 154 -14.42 2.13 10.73
CA ASP A 154 -15.48 2.81 9.99
C ASP A 154 -15.84 2.05 8.70
N ALA A 155 -17.04 1.43 8.70
CA ALA A 155 -17.53 0.66 7.57
C ALA A 155 -17.84 1.51 6.31
N GLU A 156 -17.97 2.82 6.44
CA GLU A 156 -18.14 3.71 5.30
C GLU A 156 -16.82 3.94 4.53
N ARG A 157 -15.67 3.64 5.13
CA ARG A 157 -14.35 3.80 4.51
C ARG A 157 -13.93 2.53 3.79
N LYS A 158 -13.79 2.62 2.47
CA LYS A 158 -13.31 1.51 1.66
C LYS A 158 -11.80 1.34 1.74
N LEU A 159 -11.08 2.45 1.94
CA LEU A 159 -9.62 2.47 2.07
C LEU A 159 -9.19 3.44 3.18
N VAL A 160 -8.28 2.98 4.04
CA VAL A 160 -7.55 3.81 5.00
C VAL A 160 -6.07 3.77 4.64
N VAL A 161 -5.44 4.92 4.51
CA VAL A 161 -3.98 5.05 4.27
C VAL A 161 -3.32 5.57 5.53
N LEU A 162 -2.31 4.83 6.00
CA LEU A 162 -1.45 5.19 7.13
C LEU A 162 -0.05 5.52 6.57
N ASP A 163 0.12 6.79 6.14
CA ASP A 163 1.33 7.22 5.45
C ASP A 163 2.47 7.48 6.44
N GLU A 164 3.65 6.90 6.16
CA GLU A 164 4.87 6.92 6.99
C GLU A 164 4.73 6.24 8.37
N ILE A 165 3.69 5.43 8.61
CA ILE A 165 3.54 4.69 9.88
C ILE A 165 4.70 3.71 10.11
N ASN A 166 5.26 3.10 9.04
CA ASN A 166 6.39 2.18 9.17
C ASN A 166 7.62 2.87 9.76
N VAL A 167 7.81 4.16 9.49
CA VAL A 167 8.89 4.96 10.09
C VAL A 167 8.63 5.18 11.58
N ALA A 168 7.39 5.49 11.97
CA ALA A 168 7.02 5.63 13.37
C ALA A 168 7.25 4.34 14.17
N LEU A 169 6.93 3.18 13.58
CA LEU A 169 7.21 1.86 14.14
C LEU A 169 8.71 1.60 14.26
N LYS A 170 9.48 1.87 13.20
CA LYS A 170 10.94 1.72 13.19
C LYS A 170 11.63 2.56 14.26
N LEU A 171 11.12 3.76 14.53
CA LEU A 171 11.66 4.67 15.55
C LEU A 171 11.19 4.33 16.98
N GLY A 172 10.30 3.36 17.13
CA GLY A 172 9.74 2.96 18.43
C GLY A 172 8.81 4.01 19.05
N TYR A 173 8.17 4.83 18.21
CA TYR A 173 7.16 5.79 18.65
C TYR A 173 5.77 5.17 18.76
N LEU A 174 5.55 4.04 18.12
CA LEU A 174 4.34 3.24 18.14
C LEU A 174 4.72 1.76 18.24
N ASP A 175 3.94 0.99 19.00
CA ASP A 175 4.13 -0.44 19.15
C ASP A 175 3.49 -1.19 17.97
N PRO A 176 4.20 -2.13 17.33
CA PRO A 176 3.63 -2.98 16.28
C PRO A 176 2.36 -3.73 16.71
N ASP A 177 2.29 -4.22 17.95
CA ASP A 177 1.13 -4.96 18.44
C ASP A 177 -0.12 -4.08 18.49
N GLN A 178 0.01 -2.81 18.87
CA GLN A 178 -1.10 -1.85 18.83
C GLN A 178 -1.62 -1.66 17.40
N VAL A 179 -0.72 -1.62 16.42
CA VAL A 179 -1.13 -1.49 15.01
C VAL A 179 -1.84 -2.75 14.53
N LEU A 180 -1.35 -3.93 14.89
CA LEU A 180 -1.98 -5.20 14.54
C LEU A 180 -3.38 -5.35 15.16
N GLU A 181 -3.55 -4.93 16.42
CA GLU A 181 -4.86 -4.88 17.09
C GLU A 181 -5.81 -3.91 16.36
N GLY A 182 -5.35 -2.71 16.03
CA GLY A 182 -6.15 -1.74 15.27
C GLY A 182 -6.56 -2.27 13.89
N LEU A 183 -5.64 -2.93 13.19
CA LEU A 183 -5.95 -3.56 11.90
C LEU A 183 -6.98 -4.69 12.01
N ALA A 184 -7.08 -5.36 13.16
CA ALA A 184 -8.07 -6.41 13.40
C ALA A 184 -9.50 -5.86 13.57
N LEU A 185 -9.65 -4.57 13.91
CA LEU A 185 -10.96 -3.93 14.10
C LEU A 185 -11.63 -3.50 12.78
N ARG A 186 -10.90 -3.54 11.66
CA ARG A 186 -11.46 -3.09 10.39
C ARG A 186 -12.59 -4.00 9.89
N PRO A 187 -13.60 -3.43 9.22
CA PRO A 187 -14.64 -4.21 8.56
C PRO A 187 -14.05 -5.18 7.50
N PRO A 188 -14.74 -6.29 7.21
CA PRO A 188 -14.20 -7.36 6.35
C PRO A 188 -13.75 -6.91 4.96
N LEU A 189 -14.34 -5.85 4.40
CA LEU A 189 -14.04 -5.34 3.05
C LEU A 189 -13.25 -4.02 3.04
N THR A 190 -12.84 -3.50 4.20
CA THR A 190 -12.02 -2.29 4.29
C THR A 190 -10.55 -2.62 4.04
N HIS A 191 -9.95 -1.94 3.05
CA HIS A 191 -8.53 -2.02 2.75
C HIS A 191 -7.73 -1.06 3.62
N VAL A 192 -6.50 -1.44 3.97
CA VAL A 192 -5.57 -0.55 4.66
C VAL A 192 -4.22 -0.57 3.93
N ALA A 193 -3.71 0.61 3.58
CA ALA A 193 -2.38 0.76 3.00
C ALA A 193 -1.44 1.44 4.01
N LEU A 194 -0.33 0.79 4.32
CA LEU A 194 0.69 1.28 5.25
C LEU A 194 1.96 1.58 4.46
N THR A 195 2.52 2.78 4.65
CA THR A 195 3.73 3.17 3.93
C THR A 195 4.87 3.52 4.88
N GLY A 196 6.07 3.57 4.33
CA GLY A 196 7.27 4.02 5.01
C GLY A 196 8.41 3.01 4.96
N ARG A 197 9.61 3.48 5.29
CA ARG A 197 10.81 2.64 5.35
C ARG A 197 10.81 1.79 6.61
N GLY A 198 11.35 0.57 6.49
CA GLY A 198 11.63 -0.28 7.65
C GLY A 198 10.39 -0.82 8.34
N ALA A 199 9.42 -1.30 7.56
CA ALA A 199 8.27 -2.02 8.11
C ALA A 199 8.74 -3.20 8.98
N PRO A 200 8.21 -3.35 10.21
CA PRO A 200 8.62 -4.42 11.10
C PRO A 200 8.14 -5.80 10.60
N PRO A 201 8.88 -6.89 10.90
CA PRO A 201 8.54 -8.25 10.47
C PRO A 201 7.09 -8.65 10.80
N ALA A 202 6.61 -8.38 12.00
CA ALA A 202 5.25 -8.71 12.43
C ALA A 202 4.18 -8.08 11.51
N LEU A 203 4.42 -6.86 11.01
CA LEU A 203 3.51 -6.21 10.06
C LEU A 203 3.61 -6.85 8.67
N LEU A 204 4.82 -7.21 8.22
CA LEU A 204 5.04 -7.88 6.94
C LEU A 204 4.35 -9.26 6.90
N GLU A 205 4.43 -10.03 7.98
CA GLU A 205 3.76 -11.33 8.11
C GLU A 205 2.23 -11.21 8.09
N ARG A 206 1.68 -10.10 8.61
CA ARG A 206 0.23 -9.85 8.64
C ARG A 206 -0.32 -9.31 7.33
N ALA A 207 0.55 -8.75 6.48
CA ALA A 207 0.14 -8.11 5.23
C ALA A 207 -0.32 -9.13 4.17
N ASP A 208 -1.35 -8.76 3.42
CA ASP A 208 -1.82 -9.52 2.26
C ASP A 208 -1.00 -9.21 1.00
N LEU A 209 -0.39 -8.01 0.94
CA LEU A 209 0.49 -7.59 -0.13
C LEU A 209 1.64 -6.77 0.46
N VAL A 210 2.85 -7.14 0.08
CA VAL A 210 4.06 -6.40 0.43
C VAL A 210 4.78 -6.00 -0.86
N THR A 211 5.08 -4.70 -0.99
CA THR A 211 5.90 -4.20 -2.09
C THR A 211 7.11 -3.48 -1.51
N GLU A 212 8.30 -3.95 -1.85
CA GLU A 212 9.56 -3.30 -1.50
C GLU A 212 10.05 -2.43 -2.66
N MET A 213 10.17 -1.12 -2.42
CA MET A 213 10.70 -0.16 -3.39
C MET A 213 12.20 0.02 -3.19
N LYS A 214 13.00 -0.41 -4.16
CA LYS A 214 14.46 -0.31 -4.13
C LYS A 214 14.94 1.03 -4.69
N ALA A 215 15.91 1.65 -4.03
CA ALA A 215 16.59 2.85 -4.51
C ALA A 215 17.69 2.44 -5.51
N VAL A 216 17.32 2.22 -6.76
CA VAL A 216 18.29 1.86 -7.83
C VAL A 216 19.13 3.07 -8.22
N ARG A 217 18.52 4.26 -8.33
CA ARG A 217 19.18 5.56 -8.56
C ARG A 217 18.44 6.65 -7.80
N HIS A 218 19.15 7.70 -7.39
CA HIS A 218 18.53 8.80 -6.66
C HIS A 218 19.10 10.16 -7.09
N PRO A 219 18.29 11.03 -7.72
CA PRO A 219 18.78 12.28 -8.30
C PRO A 219 19.44 13.20 -7.27
N PHE A 220 18.89 13.30 -6.06
CA PHE A 220 19.49 14.09 -4.98
C PHE A 220 20.87 13.55 -4.55
N ARG A 221 21.01 12.22 -4.38
CA ARG A 221 22.24 11.61 -3.89
C ARG A 221 23.34 11.57 -4.94
N GLU A 222 22.99 11.32 -6.20
CA GLU A 222 23.94 11.03 -7.26
C GLU A 222 24.21 12.25 -8.17
N GLN A 223 23.25 13.18 -8.26
CA GLN A 223 23.29 14.30 -9.19
C GLN A 223 23.13 15.67 -8.52
N GLY A 224 22.92 15.71 -7.18
CA GLY A 224 22.71 16.97 -6.46
C GLY A 224 21.41 17.71 -6.85
N VAL A 225 20.44 17.01 -7.47
CA VAL A 225 19.16 17.62 -7.87
C VAL A 225 18.31 17.84 -6.62
N LYS A 226 17.89 19.08 -6.37
CA LYS A 226 16.99 19.42 -5.26
C LYS A 226 15.58 18.89 -5.47
N ALA A 227 14.79 18.81 -4.40
CA ALA A 227 13.37 18.48 -4.46
C ALA A 227 12.61 19.47 -5.37
N GLN A 228 11.68 18.97 -6.16
CA GLN A 228 10.94 19.73 -7.18
C GLN A 228 9.44 19.50 -7.04
N ALA A 229 8.65 20.56 -7.23
CA ALA A 229 7.19 20.49 -7.28
C ALA A 229 6.73 19.53 -8.39
N GLY A 230 5.72 18.72 -8.06
CA GLY A 230 5.17 17.71 -8.97
C GLY A 230 5.97 16.39 -9.03
N ILE A 231 7.15 16.34 -8.39
CA ILE A 231 7.97 15.12 -8.28
C ILE A 231 8.12 14.70 -6.80
N GLU A 232 8.39 15.68 -5.91
CA GLU A 232 8.64 15.41 -4.49
C GLU A 232 7.50 15.93 -3.58
N PHE A 233 6.79 16.96 -4.01
CA PHE A 233 5.70 17.62 -3.27
C PHE A 233 4.69 18.28 -4.21
#